data_74095d746acf10559195c2657f7718cd
#
_entry.id   74095d746acf10559195c2657f7718cd
#
_cell.length_a   1.000
_cell.length_b   1.000
_cell.length_c   1.000
_cell.angle_alpha   90.00
_cell.angle_beta   90.00
_cell.angle_gamma   90.00
#
_symmetry.space_group_name_H-M   'P 1'
#
loop_
_entity.id
_entity.type
_entity.pdbx_description
1 polymer ?
#
loop_
_entity_poly.entity_id
_entity_poly.type
_entity_poly.pdbx_seq_one_letter_code
_entity_poly.pdbx_strand_id
1 'polypeptide(L)'
;MINEKKDVIVLIGAGSIGQAIARRVGAGRHLVIADLRKENAESAAKIFDDAGFSVTTTTVDIASRTSILELVSLATDLGPIHGMINAAGVSPSQAPVETILKVDLYGTAVLLEEFGKVIARGGSGIVISSQSGHSLGPLSIEENDLLAKTPTEELLSLAFLRQITSTLRAYQYSKRCNVLRTAAECVSWGKRGARLNAISPGIIITPLANDELRGPRGEGYRTMLANCPAKRAGTPDEVGDLAAFLMSDRAQFITGSDFLMDGGATASYWFGDLQYLRQKSGQGEHAV
;
A
#
# COMPACT_ATOMS: atom_id res chain seq x y z
N MET A 1 35.53 0.95 -18.70
CA MET A 1 34.11 1.33 -18.68
C MET A 1 33.74 1.48 -17.21
N ILE A 2 33.38 2.66 -16.75
CA ILE A 2 32.84 2.90 -15.40
C ILE A 2 31.50 2.15 -15.39
N ASN A 3 31.43 1.13 -14.55
CA ASN A 3 30.18 0.38 -14.38
C ASN A 3 29.25 1.28 -13.55
N GLU A 4 28.54 2.22 -14.23
CA GLU A 4 27.54 3.06 -13.56
C GLU A 4 26.46 2.14 -12.95
N LYS A 5 26.29 2.23 -11.65
CA LYS A 5 25.23 1.51 -10.95
C LYS A 5 23.88 1.97 -11.52
N LYS A 6 23.04 1.02 -11.89
CA LYS A 6 21.69 1.32 -12.37
C LYS A 6 20.84 1.89 -11.23
N ASP A 7 19.88 2.73 -11.58
CA ASP A 7 18.82 3.13 -10.68
C ASP A 7 18.07 1.91 -10.15
N VAL A 8 17.74 1.92 -8.86
CA VAL A 8 17.07 0.82 -8.17
C VAL A 8 15.59 1.14 -7.98
N ILE A 9 14.75 0.18 -8.31
CA ILE A 9 13.33 0.15 -7.90
C ILE A 9 13.15 -0.97 -6.89
N VAL A 10 12.64 -0.65 -5.72
CA VAL A 10 12.35 -1.63 -4.66
C VAL A 10 10.87 -1.95 -4.67
N LEU A 11 10.52 -3.20 -4.94
CA LEU A 11 9.18 -3.76 -4.80
C LEU A 11 9.09 -4.50 -3.47
N ILE A 12 8.19 -4.07 -2.60
CA ILE A 12 7.87 -4.68 -1.31
C ILE A 12 6.48 -5.29 -1.40
N GLY A 13 6.40 -6.62 -1.29
CA GLY A 13 5.18 -7.39 -1.59
C GLY A 13 5.09 -7.80 -3.06
N ALA A 14 5.49 -9.04 -3.36
CA ALA A 14 5.59 -9.62 -4.70
C ALA A 14 4.24 -10.12 -5.25
N GLY A 15 3.11 -9.57 -4.78
CA GLY A 15 1.77 -9.88 -5.28
C GLY A 15 1.46 -9.26 -6.64
N SER A 16 0.27 -9.58 -7.20
CA SER A 16 -0.13 -9.19 -8.56
C SER A 16 -0.08 -7.68 -8.80
N ILE A 17 -0.52 -6.86 -7.84
CA ILE A 17 -0.49 -5.39 -7.95
C ILE A 17 0.95 -4.89 -8.00
N GLY A 18 1.79 -5.34 -7.06
CA GLY A 18 3.20 -4.96 -7.02
C GLY A 18 3.95 -5.32 -8.30
N GLN A 19 3.74 -6.53 -8.82
CA GLN A 19 4.33 -6.99 -10.08
C GLN A 19 3.86 -6.14 -11.27
N ALA A 20 2.57 -5.79 -11.35
CA ALA A 20 2.03 -4.96 -12.42
C ALA A 20 2.66 -3.56 -12.44
N ILE A 21 2.88 -2.97 -11.26
CA ILE A 21 3.58 -1.69 -11.11
C ILE A 21 5.05 -1.83 -11.52
N ALA A 22 5.78 -2.79 -10.92
CA ALA A 22 7.21 -2.99 -11.15
C ALA A 22 7.52 -3.24 -12.63
N ARG A 23 6.66 -3.98 -13.35
CA ARG A 23 6.83 -4.23 -14.80
C ARG A 23 6.81 -2.94 -15.61
N ARG A 24 6.00 -1.95 -15.23
CA ARG A 24 5.89 -0.68 -15.95
C ARG A 24 7.03 0.29 -15.68
N VAL A 25 7.55 0.27 -14.44
CA VAL A 25 8.56 1.27 -14.02
C VAL A 25 9.98 0.71 -13.95
N GLY A 26 10.17 -0.60 -14.10
CA GLY A 26 11.46 -1.28 -13.92
C GLY A 26 12.34 -1.33 -15.17
N ALA A 27 11.82 -1.00 -16.36
CA ALA A 27 12.59 -1.09 -17.60
C ALA A 27 13.85 -0.20 -17.53
N GLY A 28 15.01 -0.78 -17.84
CA GLY A 28 16.31 -0.10 -17.79
C GLY A 28 16.89 0.10 -16.39
N ARG A 29 16.19 -0.33 -15.33
CA ARG A 29 16.57 -0.21 -13.92
C ARG A 29 16.86 -1.58 -13.30
N HIS A 30 17.38 -1.58 -12.09
CA HIS A 30 17.54 -2.80 -11.30
C HIS A 30 16.36 -2.96 -10.35
N LEU A 31 15.68 -4.10 -10.40
CA LEU A 31 14.57 -4.41 -9.51
C LEU A 31 15.06 -5.18 -8.27
N VAL A 32 14.77 -4.68 -7.09
CA VAL A 32 14.86 -5.44 -5.84
C VAL A 32 13.45 -5.89 -5.48
N ILE A 33 13.21 -7.20 -5.51
CA ILE A 33 11.91 -7.79 -5.17
C ILE A 33 11.99 -8.42 -3.80
N ALA A 34 11.25 -7.87 -2.85
CA ALA A 34 11.20 -8.27 -1.46
C ALA A 34 9.81 -8.75 -1.06
N ASP A 35 9.72 -9.89 -0.38
CA ASP A 35 8.46 -10.44 0.15
C ASP A 35 8.75 -11.12 1.49
N LEU A 36 7.73 -11.29 2.33
CA LEU A 36 7.87 -12.06 3.57
C LEU A 36 8.25 -13.51 3.28
N ARG A 37 7.73 -14.06 2.19
CA ARG A 37 8.01 -15.43 1.73
C ARG A 37 9.00 -15.39 0.57
N LYS A 38 10.13 -16.05 0.80
CA LYS A 38 11.19 -16.15 -0.21
C LYS A 38 10.66 -16.66 -1.56
N GLU A 39 9.80 -17.67 -1.51
CA GLU A 39 9.24 -18.31 -2.70
C GLU A 39 8.41 -17.34 -3.55
N ASN A 40 7.71 -16.39 -2.92
CA ASN A 40 6.95 -15.35 -3.64
C ASN A 40 7.90 -14.41 -4.39
N ALA A 41 8.96 -13.95 -3.71
CA ALA A 41 9.96 -13.08 -4.31
C ALA A 41 10.68 -13.77 -5.49
N GLU A 42 11.10 -15.04 -5.30
CA GLU A 42 11.77 -15.83 -6.35
C GLU A 42 10.86 -16.14 -7.53
N SER A 43 9.59 -16.49 -7.28
CA SER A 43 8.62 -16.73 -8.36
C SER A 43 8.35 -15.49 -9.19
N ALA A 44 8.21 -14.31 -8.54
CA ALA A 44 8.08 -13.05 -9.25
C ALA A 44 9.35 -12.70 -10.01
N ALA A 45 10.53 -12.86 -9.38
CA ALA A 45 11.81 -12.56 -10.00
C ALA A 45 12.04 -13.38 -11.27
N LYS A 46 11.67 -14.67 -11.28
CA LYS A 46 11.78 -15.50 -12.47
C LYS A 46 10.99 -14.92 -13.65
N ILE A 47 9.76 -14.42 -13.41
CA ILE A 47 8.92 -13.81 -14.44
C ILE A 47 9.57 -12.55 -15.02
N PHE A 48 10.24 -11.76 -14.16
CA PHE A 48 10.95 -10.55 -14.60
C PHE A 48 12.25 -10.87 -15.32
N ASP A 49 13.03 -11.82 -14.81
CA ASP A 49 14.30 -12.27 -15.43
C ASP A 49 14.05 -12.87 -16.81
N ASP A 50 13.08 -13.76 -16.94
CA ASP A 50 12.64 -14.33 -18.23
C ASP A 50 12.17 -13.23 -19.22
N ALA A 51 11.76 -12.06 -18.72
CA ALA A 51 11.39 -10.89 -19.53
C ALA A 51 12.54 -9.89 -19.72
N GLY A 52 13.77 -10.22 -19.30
CA GLY A 52 14.98 -9.42 -19.53
C GLY A 52 15.22 -8.30 -18.51
N PHE A 53 14.55 -8.29 -17.36
CA PHE A 53 14.83 -7.36 -16.29
C PHE A 53 16.05 -7.79 -15.48
N SER A 54 16.78 -6.80 -14.94
CA SER A 54 17.83 -7.06 -13.94
C SER A 54 17.19 -7.14 -12.58
N VAL A 55 17.31 -8.26 -11.87
CA VAL A 55 16.55 -8.53 -10.63
C VAL A 55 17.44 -9.06 -9.52
N THR A 56 17.18 -8.64 -8.29
CA THR A 56 17.69 -9.25 -7.05
C THR A 56 16.49 -9.53 -6.14
N THR A 57 16.50 -10.67 -5.44
CA THR A 57 15.47 -11.03 -4.48
C THR A 57 16.00 -10.97 -3.05
N THR A 58 15.12 -10.64 -2.11
CA THR A 58 15.38 -10.77 -0.67
C THR A 58 14.09 -11.04 0.08
N THR A 59 14.21 -11.48 1.32
CA THR A 59 13.07 -11.54 2.25
C THR A 59 12.95 -10.23 3.02
N VAL A 60 11.72 -9.84 3.35
CA VAL A 60 11.45 -8.72 4.26
C VAL A 60 10.21 -8.99 5.10
N ASP A 61 10.34 -8.87 6.40
CA ASP A 61 9.22 -8.74 7.31
C ASP A 61 9.00 -7.25 7.61
N ILE A 62 7.96 -6.67 7.03
CA ILE A 62 7.68 -5.23 7.23
C ILE A 62 7.17 -4.92 8.64
N ALA A 63 6.78 -5.91 9.45
CA ALA A 63 6.51 -5.74 10.87
C ALA A 63 7.80 -5.57 11.72
N SER A 64 8.98 -5.69 11.10
CA SER A 64 10.31 -5.59 11.74
C SER A 64 11.12 -4.46 11.13
N ARG A 65 11.40 -3.40 11.93
CA ARG A 65 12.29 -2.30 11.50
C ARG A 65 13.68 -2.82 11.09
N THR A 66 14.23 -3.80 11.80
CA THR A 66 15.53 -4.38 11.46
C THR A 66 15.52 -5.00 10.08
N SER A 67 14.49 -5.77 9.75
CA SER A 67 14.34 -6.37 8.41
C SER A 67 14.19 -5.32 7.30
N ILE A 68 13.47 -4.22 7.58
CA ILE A 68 13.36 -3.10 6.65
C ILE A 68 14.71 -2.40 6.45
N LEU A 69 15.51 -2.21 7.51
CA LEU A 69 16.84 -1.61 7.42
C LEU A 69 17.80 -2.49 6.59
N GLU A 70 17.72 -3.81 6.73
CA GLU A 70 18.49 -4.75 5.90
C GLU A 70 18.12 -4.64 4.42
N LEU A 71 16.82 -4.52 4.11
CA LEU A 71 16.35 -4.28 2.74
C LEU A 71 16.86 -2.94 2.19
N VAL A 72 16.80 -1.87 2.99
CA VAL A 72 17.28 -0.53 2.61
C VAL A 72 18.78 -0.56 2.32
N SER A 73 19.56 -1.24 3.17
CA SER A 73 21.01 -1.40 2.99
C SER A 73 21.32 -2.15 1.70
N LEU A 74 20.69 -3.30 1.48
CA LEU A 74 20.86 -4.10 0.24
C LEU A 74 20.55 -3.24 -1.01
N ALA A 75 19.42 -2.54 -1.01
CA ALA A 75 19.02 -1.74 -2.15
C ALA A 75 19.99 -0.58 -2.42
N THR A 76 20.48 0.08 -1.37
CA THR A 76 21.47 1.17 -1.48
C THR A 76 22.82 0.69 -2.00
N ASP A 77 23.24 -0.51 -1.62
CA ASP A 77 24.48 -1.11 -2.10
C ASP A 77 24.43 -1.43 -3.62
N LEU A 78 23.24 -1.73 -4.14
CA LEU A 78 23.03 -2.01 -5.57
C LEU A 78 23.00 -0.74 -6.42
N GLY A 79 22.51 0.37 -5.90
CA GLY A 79 22.49 1.66 -6.62
C GLY A 79 21.60 2.72 -5.97
N PRO A 80 21.48 3.90 -6.60
CA PRO A 80 20.58 4.94 -6.14
C PRO A 80 19.13 4.48 -6.22
N ILE A 81 18.38 4.60 -5.11
CA ILE A 81 16.98 4.16 -5.03
C ILE A 81 16.09 5.24 -5.66
N HIS A 82 15.63 5.00 -6.87
CA HIS A 82 14.72 5.89 -7.60
C HIS A 82 13.24 5.53 -7.47
N GLY A 83 12.92 4.34 -6.94
CA GLY A 83 11.53 3.95 -6.72
C GLY A 83 11.35 3.04 -5.53
N MET A 84 10.29 3.29 -4.76
CA MET A 84 9.78 2.40 -3.72
C MET A 84 8.32 2.08 -4.01
N ILE A 85 7.99 0.80 -4.08
CA ILE A 85 6.61 0.31 -4.27
C ILE A 85 6.26 -0.52 -3.04
N ASN A 86 5.44 0.03 -2.13
CA ASN A 86 4.89 -0.72 -1.02
C ASN A 86 3.53 -1.31 -1.41
N ALA A 87 3.52 -2.57 -1.83
CA ALA A 87 2.35 -3.37 -2.14
C ALA A 87 2.17 -4.54 -1.13
N ALA A 88 2.95 -4.55 -0.05
CA ALA A 88 2.79 -5.53 1.02
C ALA A 88 1.63 -5.16 1.93
N GLY A 89 0.97 -6.17 2.48
CA GLY A 89 -0.12 -6.03 3.42
C GLY A 89 -0.88 -7.33 3.61
N VAL A 90 -1.77 -7.34 4.59
CA VAL A 90 -2.64 -8.48 4.91
C VAL A 90 -4.11 -8.04 4.94
N SER A 91 -5.02 -8.93 4.54
CA SER A 91 -6.46 -8.62 4.58
C SER A 91 -7.09 -8.94 5.94
N PRO A 92 -8.30 -8.40 6.23
CA PRO A 92 -9.04 -8.71 7.45
C PRO A 92 -9.39 -10.18 7.64
N SER A 93 -9.39 -11.00 6.58
CA SER A 93 -9.65 -12.45 6.66
C SER A 93 -8.38 -13.28 6.82
N GLN A 94 -7.20 -12.69 6.57
CA GLN A 94 -5.92 -13.40 6.60
C GLN A 94 -5.22 -13.32 7.96
N ALA A 95 -5.50 -12.29 8.78
CA ALA A 95 -4.70 -12.01 9.95
C ALA A 95 -5.52 -11.45 11.13
N PRO A 96 -5.09 -11.68 12.37
CA PRO A 96 -5.67 -11.06 13.54
C PRO A 96 -5.34 -9.56 13.61
N VAL A 97 -6.08 -8.83 14.47
CA VAL A 97 -5.96 -7.37 14.65
C VAL A 97 -4.52 -6.92 14.86
N GLU A 98 -3.80 -7.58 15.75
CA GLU A 98 -2.40 -7.22 16.07
C GLU A 98 -1.49 -7.30 14.85
N THR A 99 -1.62 -8.37 14.06
CA THR A 99 -0.83 -8.55 12.84
C THR A 99 -1.17 -7.50 11.79
N ILE A 100 -2.47 -7.18 11.60
CA ILE A 100 -2.90 -6.13 10.67
C ILE A 100 -2.29 -4.77 11.07
N LEU A 101 -2.38 -4.41 12.34
CA LEU A 101 -1.81 -3.15 12.82
C LEU A 101 -0.27 -3.12 12.70
N LYS A 102 0.40 -4.23 12.99
CA LYS A 102 1.87 -4.31 12.84
C LYS A 102 2.32 -4.24 11.38
N VAL A 103 1.69 -4.99 10.51
CA VAL A 103 2.07 -5.08 9.09
C VAL A 103 1.60 -3.85 8.32
N ASP A 104 0.28 -3.59 8.32
CA ASP A 104 -0.29 -2.59 7.41
C ASP A 104 -0.14 -1.16 7.93
N LEU A 105 -0.12 -0.94 9.25
CA LEU A 105 -0.01 0.39 9.82
C LEU A 105 1.43 0.72 10.20
N TYR A 106 2.02 -0.01 11.17
CA TYR A 106 3.38 0.26 11.64
C TYR A 106 4.42 0.00 10.55
N GLY A 107 4.36 -1.16 9.89
CA GLY A 107 5.30 -1.52 8.84
C GLY A 107 5.35 -0.51 7.69
N THR A 108 4.17 -0.02 7.26
CA THR A 108 4.12 1.05 6.25
C THR A 108 4.78 2.33 6.78
N ALA A 109 4.52 2.73 8.03
CA ALA A 109 5.14 3.92 8.60
C ALA A 109 6.68 3.81 8.66
N VAL A 110 7.22 2.65 9.05
CA VAL A 110 8.68 2.40 9.04
C VAL A 110 9.25 2.48 7.63
N LEU A 111 8.57 1.87 6.64
CA LEU A 111 9.02 1.93 5.24
C LEU A 111 9.12 3.38 4.75
N LEU A 112 8.10 4.20 5.00
CA LEU A 112 8.10 5.61 4.58
C LEU A 112 9.23 6.41 5.23
N GLU A 113 9.46 6.19 6.52
CA GLU A 113 10.53 6.84 7.28
C GLU A 113 11.91 6.42 6.76
N GLU A 114 12.18 5.10 6.62
CA GLU A 114 13.52 4.62 6.28
C GLU A 114 13.87 4.87 4.80
N PHE A 115 12.95 4.63 3.87
CA PHE A 115 13.17 4.97 2.46
C PHE A 115 13.26 6.48 2.24
N GLY A 116 12.53 7.28 3.02
CA GLY A 116 12.63 8.74 2.98
C GLY A 116 14.02 9.28 3.29
N LYS A 117 14.85 8.53 4.03
CA LYS A 117 16.24 8.90 4.35
C LYS A 117 17.21 8.66 3.19
N VAL A 118 16.89 7.74 2.27
CA VAL A 118 17.84 7.26 1.24
C VAL A 118 17.36 7.44 -0.20
N ILE A 119 16.07 7.74 -0.42
CA ILE A 119 15.52 7.94 -1.76
C ILE A 119 16.34 8.97 -2.55
N ALA A 120 16.65 8.68 -3.79
CA ALA A 120 17.43 9.56 -4.67
C ALA A 120 16.61 10.79 -5.09
N ARG A 121 17.30 11.85 -5.46
CA ARG A 121 16.68 13.03 -6.06
C ARG A 121 15.97 12.65 -7.35
N GLY A 122 14.75 13.11 -7.55
CA GLY A 122 13.89 12.70 -8.66
C GLY A 122 13.16 11.38 -8.45
N GLY A 123 13.45 10.66 -7.35
CA GLY A 123 12.81 9.41 -7.01
C GLY A 123 11.33 9.56 -6.63
N SER A 124 10.60 8.44 -6.64
CA SER A 124 9.17 8.41 -6.31
C SER A 124 8.76 7.16 -5.54
N GLY A 125 7.95 7.33 -4.49
CA GLY A 125 7.33 6.24 -3.73
C GLY A 125 5.85 6.11 -4.02
N ILE A 126 5.37 4.86 -4.05
CA ILE A 126 3.94 4.51 -4.12
C ILE A 126 3.60 3.58 -2.96
N VAL A 127 2.53 3.93 -2.24
CA VAL A 127 1.92 3.11 -1.19
C VAL A 127 0.58 2.59 -1.68
N ILE A 128 0.38 1.28 -1.63
CA ILE A 128 -0.93 0.68 -1.91
C ILE A 128 -1.74 0.66 -0.60
N SER A 129 -2.66 1.62 -0.50
CA SER A 129 -3.64 1.70 0.56
C SER A 129 -4.90 0.86 0.22
N SER A 130 -6.09 1.38 0.46
CA SER A 130 -7.36 0.71 0.12
C SER A 130 -8.55 1.66 0.21
N GLN A 131 -9.59 1.44 -0.59
CA GLN A 131 -10.91 2.06 -0.41
C GLN A 131 -11.45 1.88 1.03
N SER A 132 -11.03 0.84 1.74
CA SER A 132 -11.45 0.58 3.12
C SER A 132 -11.09 1.72 4.08
N GLY A 133 -9.97 2.42 3.85
CA GLY A 133 -9.61 3.63 4.59
C GLY A 133 -10.60 4.78 4.39
N HIS A 134 -11.28 4.84 3.25
CA HIS A 134 -12.30 5.83 2.92
C HIS A 134 -13.70 5.46 3.43
N SER A 135 -13.93 4.18 3.74
CA SER A 135 -15.17 3.70 4.37
C SER A 135 -15.15 3.85 5.88
N LEU A 136 -14.00 4.14 6.48
CA LEU A 136 -13.89 4.54 7.87
C LEU A 136 -14.66 5.85 8.08
N GLY A 137 -15.50 5.91 9.11
CA GLY A 137 -16.20 7.13 9.47
C GLY A 137 -15.23 8.32 9.69
N PRO A 138 -15.76 9.55 9.79
CA PRO A 138 -14.90 10.70 10.01
C PRO A 138 -14.15 10.56 11.34
N LEU A 139 -12.84 10.67 11.27
CA LEU A 139 -11.97 10.78 12.45
C LEU A 139 -11.94 12.24 12.90
N SER A 140 -11.72 12.48 14.20
CA SER A 140 -11.45 13.82 14.70
C SER A 140 -10.16 14.40 14.08
N ILE A 141 -10.01 15.71 14.13
CA ILE A 141 -8.76 16.38 13.68
C ILE A 141 -7.57 15.82 14.48
N GLU A 142 -7.77 15.61 15.79
CA GLU A 142 -6.75 15.08 16.68
C GLU A 142 -6.35 13.65 16.31
N GLU A 143 -7.30 12.76 16.06
CA GLU A 143 -7.02 11.38 15.63
C GLU A 143 -6.27 11.34 14.30
N ASN A 144 -6.67 12.17 13.32
CA ASN A 144 -5.95 12.29 12.05
C ASN A 144 -4.50 12.77 12.27
N ASP A 145 -4.28 13.78 13.12
CA ASP A 145 -2.97 14.30 13.47
C ASP A 145 -2.11 13.26 14.18
N LEU A 146 -2.66 12.52 15.12
CA LEU A 146 -1.96 11.44 15.82
C LEU A 146 -1.54 10.33 14.85
N LEU A 147 -2.43 9.87 13.97
CA LEU A 147 -2.08 8.87 12.96
C LEU A 147 -1.00 9.37 11.99
N ALA A 148 -1.04 10.64 11.62
CA ALA A 148 -0.08 11.23 10.68
C ALA A 148 1.31 11.47 11.28
N LYS A 149 1.40 11.89 12.55
CA LYS A 149 2.61 12.53 13.11
C LYS A 149 3.22 11.80 14.31
N THR A 150 2.49 10.91 15.00
CA THR A 150 3.06 10.16 16.13
C THR A 150 4.34 9.45 15.70
N PRO A 151 5.43 9.53 16.47
CA PRO A 151 6.65 8.79 16.17
C PRO A 151 6.35 7.31 15.89
N THR A 152 7.01 6.75 14.89
CA THR A 152 6.66 5.40 14.39
C THR A 152 6.66 4.34 15.47
N GLU A 153 7.62 4.39 16.41
CA GLU A 153 7.73 3.41 17.51
C GLU A 153 6.61 3.57 18.56
N GLU A 154 5.97 4.72 18.62
CA GLU A 154 4.88 5.00 19.57
C GLU A 154 3.50 4.77 18.92
N LEU A 155 3.44 4.60 17.60
CA LEU A 155 2.21 4.58 16.82
C LEU A 155 1.20 3.53 17.30
N LEU A 156 1.67 2.30 17.57
CA LEU A 156 0.83 1.22 18.08
C LEU A 156 0.40 1.42 19.55
N SER A 157 0.97 2.41 20.24
CA SER A 157 0.60 2.72 21.64
C SER A 157 -0.61 3.64 21.75
N LEU A 158 -1.09 4.21 20.62
CA LEU A 158 -2.26 5.09 20.60
C LEU A 158 -3.49 4.40 21.21
N ALA A 159 -4.13 5.08 22.17
CA ALA A 159 -5.19 4.50 22.98
C ALA A 159 -6.36 3.95 22.16
N PHE A 160 -6.79 4.67 21.14
CA PHE A 160 -7.89 4.25 20.26
C PHE A 160 -7.54 3.04 19.40
N LEU A 161 -6.26 2.84 19.01
CA LEU A 161 -5.82 1.64 18.29
C LEU A 161 -5.84 0.40 19.17
N ARG A 162 -5.51 0.55 20.47
CA ARG A 162 -5.53 -0.55 21.44
C ARG A 162 -6.93 -1.07 21.74
N GLN A 163 -7.96 -0.27 21.48
CA GLN A 163 -9.36 -0.65 21.70
C GLN A 163 -9.98 -1.40 20.52
N ILE A 164 -9.25 -1.51 19.39
CA ILE A 164 -9.77 -2.17 18.20
C ILE A 164 -9.79 -3.69 18.40
N THR A 165 -10.99 -4.26 18.29
CA THR A 165 -11.22 -5.72 18.38
C THR A 165 -11.63 -6.36 17.06
N SER A 166 -12.04 -5.55 16.07
CA SER A 166 -12.46 -6.01 14.75
C SER A 166 -11.31 -5.94 13.74
N THR A 167 -11.06 -7.06 13.04
CA THR A 167 -10.05 -7.11 11.96
C THR A 167 -10.35 -6.13 10.83
N LEU A 168 -11.64 -5.93 10.49
CA LEU A 168 -12.04 -4.94 9.50
C LEU A 168 -11.71 -3.52 9.98
N ARG A 169 -12.00 -3.20 11.24
CA ARG A 169 -11.70 -1.90 11.82
C ARG A 169 -10.18 -1.64 11.86
N ALA A 170 -9.39 -2.64 12.28
CA ALA A 170 -7.92 -2.56 12.24
C ALA A 170 -7.39 -2.25 10.84
N TYR A 171 -7.93 -2.93 9.83
CA TYR A 171 -7.58 -2.70 8.44
C TYR A 171 -7.96 -1.30 7.95
N GLN A 172 -9.18 -0.84 8.27
CA GLN A 172 -9.64 0.51 7.91
C GLN A 172 -8.74 1.59 8.51
N TYR A 173 -8.40 1.49 9.81
CA TYR A 173 -7.47 2.42 10.46
C TYR A 173 -6.08 2.36 9.84
N SER A 174 -5.57 1.16 9.55
CA SER A 174 -4.25 0.99 8.92
C SER A 174 -4.21 1.67 7.54
N LYS A 175 -5.22 1.44 6.71
CA LYS A 175 -5.29 2.02 5.36
C LYS A 175 -5.53 3.54 5.41
N ARG A 176 -6.32 4.03 6.38
CA ARG A 176 -6.44 5.48 6.63
C ARG A 176 -5.11 6.09 7.08
N CYS A 177 -4.41 5.44 8.00
CA CYS A 177 -3.09 5.86 8.46
C CYS A 177 -2.08 5.93 7.30
N ASN A 178 -2.09 4.96 6.39
CA ASN A 178 -1.21 4.96 5.22
C ASN A 178 -1.38 6.22 4.36
N VAL A 179 -2.62 6.65 4.13
CA VAL A 179 -2.93 7.89 3.39
C VAL A 179 -2.40 9.10 4.15
N LEU A 180 -2.69 9.20 5.44
CA LEU A 180 -2.26 10.32 6.28
C LEU A 180 -0.74 10.40 6.39
N ARG A 181 -0.07 9.27 6.59
CA ARG A 181 1.40 9.17 6.61
C ARG A 181 2.02 9.53 5.27
N THR A 182 1.43 9.09 4.16
CA THR A 182 1.89 9.49 2.83
C THR A 182 1.88 11.01 2.69
N ALA A 183 0.81 11.67 3.14
CA ALA A 183 0.72 13.14 3.11
C ALA A 183 1.72 13.81 4.05
N ALA A 184 1.96 13.28 5.24
CA ALA A 184 2.94 13.84 6.19
C ALA A 184 4.38 13.62 5.71
N GLU A 185 4.73 12.39 5.31
CA GLU A 185 6.09 12.02 4.91
C GLU A 185 6.51 12.59 3.55
N CYS A 186 5.58 12.95 2.68
CA CYS A 186 5.94 13.60 1.41
C CYS A 186 6.74 14.89 1.63
N VAL A 187 6.60 15.54 2.80
CA VAL A 187 7.36 16.75 3.16
C VAL A 187 8.85 16.42 3.37
N SER A 188 9.15 15.32 4.05
CA SER A 188 10.54 14.86 4.25
C SER A 188 11.14 14.34 2.94
N TRP A 189 10.38 13.59 2.15
CA TRP A 189 10.78 13.13 0.83
C TRP A 189 11.06 14.32 -0.11
N GLY A 190 10.22 15.35 -0.07
CA GLY A 190 10.38 16.58 -0.86
C GLY A 190 11.66 17.34 -0.56
N LYS A 191 12.17 17.31 0.68
CA LYS A 191 13.49 17.89 1.03
C LYS A 191 14.64 17.23 0.30
N ARG A 192 14.47 15.97 -0.13
CA ARG A 192 15.43 15.24 -0.97
C ARG A 192 15.17 15.41 -2.47
N GLY A 193 14.09 16.12 -2.84
CA GLY A 193 13.67 16.28 -4.23
C GLY A 193 12.98 15.03 -4.78
N ALA A 194 12.37 14.21 -3.90
CA ALA A 194 11.62 13.02 -4.25
C ALA A 194 10.12 13.22 -3.96
N ARG A 195 9.26 12.34 -4.49
CA ARG A 195 7.81 12.38 -4.35
C ARG A 195 7.28 11.12 -3.71
N LEU A 196 6.16 11.23 -3.00
CA LEU A 196 5.49 10.11 -2.34
C LEU A 196 3.98 10.27 -2.52
N ASN A 197 3.31 9.22 -3.03
CA ASN A 197 1.85 9.20 -3.20
C ASN A 197 1.27 7.86 -2.77
N ALA A 198 -0.02 7.83 -2.49
CA ALA A 198 -0.78 6.63 -2.23
C ALA A 198 -1.77 6.35 -3.38
N ILE A 199 -2.08 5.08 -3.58
CA ILE A 199 -3.22 4.64 -4.36
C ILE A 199 -4.10 3.84 -3.40
N SER A 200 -5.39 4.14 -3.39
CA SER A 200 -6.41 3.43 -2.61
C SER A 200 -7.31 2.60 -3.55
N PRO A 201 -6.90 1.37 -3.91
CA PRO A 201 -7.71 0.55 -4.81
C PRO A 201 -8.98 0.06 -4.13
N GLY A 202 -10.00 -0.19 -4.97
CA GLY A 202 -11.16 -0.99 -4.61
C GLY A 202 -10.88 -2.48 -4.68
N ILE A 203 -11.89 -3.23 -5.11
CA ILE A 203 -11.74 -4.67 -5.35
C ILE A 203 -10.95 -4.86 -6.65
N ILE A 204 -9.73 -5.36 -6.54
CA ILE A 204 -8.84 -5.67 -7.66
C ILE A 204 -8.74 -7.19 -7.78
N ILE A 205 -8.98 -7.76 -8.96
CA ILE A 205 -8.89 -9.20 -9.19
C ILE A 205 -7.46 -9.68 -9.02
N THR A 206 -7.23 -10.40 -7.96
CA THR A 206 -5.96 -11.02 -7.56
C THR A 206 -6.27 -12.40 -6.97
N PRO A 207 -5.31 -13.29 -6.78
CA PRO A 207 -5.53 -14.53 -6.03
C PRO A 207 -6.22 -14.27 -4.68
N LEU A 208 -5.76 -13.27 -3.92
CA LEU A 208 -6.38 -12.86 -2.66
C LEU A 208 -7.85 -12.45 -2.84
N ALA A 209 -8.15 -11.60 -3.82
CA ALA A 209 -9.53 -11.16 -4.06
C ALA A 209 -10.44 -12.32 -4.47
N ASN A 210 -9.92 -13.30 -5.22
CA ASN A 210 -10.67 -14.49 -5.56
C ASN A 210 -11.01 -15.35 -4.33
N ASP A 211 -10.10 -15.45 -3.36
CA ASP A 211 -10.34 -16.14 -2.10
C ASP A 211 -11.38 -15.38 -1.26
N GLU A 212 -11.29 -14.05 -1.17
CA GLU A 212 -12.26 -13.19 -0.49
C GLU A 212 -13.67 -13.30 -1.12
N LEU A 213 -13.76 -13.30 -2.47
CA LEU A 213 -15.03 -13.45 -3.20
C LEU A 213 -15.70 -14.82 -2.97
N ARG A 214 -14.92 -15.86 -2.67
CA ARG A 214 -15.40 -17.20 -2.34
C ARG A 214 -15.62 -17.43 -0.85
N GLY A 215 -15.01 -16.58 -0.01
CA GLY A 215 -15.02 -16.66 1.44
C GLY A 215 -16.32 -16.12 2.07
N PRO A 216 -16.38 -16.07 3.41
CA PRO A 216 -17.55 -15.62 4.17
C PRO A 216 -18.01 -14.20 3.83
N ARG A 217 -17.12 -13.35 3.36
CA ARG A 217 -17.41 -11.95 2.96
C ARG A 217 -17.78 -11.81 1.48
N GLY A 218 -17.78 -12.89 0.72
CA GLY A 218 -17.95 -12.90 -0.75
C GLY A 218 -19.27 -12.29 -1.22
N GLU A 219 -20.37 -12.49 -0.47
CA GLU A 219 -21.64 -11.86 -0.79
C GLU A 219 -21.58 -10.34 -0.72
N GLY A 220 -20.96 -9.79 0.33
CA GLY A 220 -20.75 -8.35 0.47
C GLY A 220 -19.90 -7.76 -0.67
N TYR A 221 -18.82 -8.45 -1.08
CA TYR A 221 -18.01 -8.03 -2.22
C TYR A 221 -18.77 -8.07 -3.54
N ARG A 222 -19.54 -9.15 -3.81
CA ARG A 222 -20.38 -9.23 -5.01
C ARG A 222 -21.44 -8.13 -5.04
N THR A 223 -22.07 -7.86 -3.89
CA THR A 223 -23.04 -6.78 -3.76
C THR A 223 -22.39 -5.42 -4.02
N MET A 224 -21.18 -5.20 -3.49
CA MET A 224 -20.43 -3.96 -3.74
C MET A 224 -20.12 -3.79 -5.23
N LEU A 225 -19.63 -4.84 -5.91
CA LEU A 225 -19.36 -4.81 -7.35
C LEU A 225 -20.63 -4.58 -8.19
N ALA A 226 -21.74 -5.20 -7.82
CA ALA A 226 -23.01 -5.02 -8.53
C ALA A 226 -23.58 -3.58 -8.41
N ASN A 227 -23.22 -2.88 -7.33
CA ASN A 227 -23.76 -1.55 -7.01
C ASN A 227 -22.73 -0.42 -7.11
N CYS A 228 -21.48 -0.70 -7.48
CA CYS A 228 -20.54 0.35 -7.83
C CYS A 228 -20.80 0.86 -9.27
N PRO A 229 -20.50 2.12 -9.58
CA PRO A 229 -20.70 2.68 -10.93
C PRO A 229 -20.01 1.91 -12.05
N ALA A 230 -18.80 1.40 -11.80
CA ALA A 230 -18.05 0.61 -12.80
C ALA A 230 -18.63 -0.80 -13.08
N LYS A 231 -19.48 -1.32 -12.19
CA LYS A 231 -20.12 -2.66 -12.29
C LYS A 231 -19.14 -3.82 -12.45
N ARG A 232 -17.90 -3.64 -12.10
CA ARG A 232 -16.84 -4.65 -12.17
C ARG A 232 -15.73 -4.40 -11.15
N ALA A 233 -14.95 -5.42 -10.90
CA ALA A 233 -13.66 -5.25 -10.23
C ALA A 233 -12.63 -4.60 -11.16
N GLY A 234 -11.63 -3.96 -10.57
CA GLY A 234 -10.46 -3.50 -11.29
C GLY A 234 -9.44 -4.64 -11.51
N THR A 235 -8.42 -4.35 -12.27
CA THR A 235 -7.30 -5.26 -12.55
C THR A 235 -5.99 -4.73 -11.96
N PRO A 236 -5.00 -5.59 -11.68
CA PRO A 236 -3.65 -5.16 -11.29
C PRO A 236 -3.03 -4.21 -12.31
N ASP A 237 -3.30 -4.41 -13.58
CA ASP A 237 -2.78 -3.58 -14.67
C ASP A 237 -3.32 -2.15 -14.62
N GLU A 238 -4.60 -1.94 -14.32
CA GLU A 238 -5.17 -0.60 -14.15
C GLU A 238 -4.50 0.15 -12.97
N VAL A 239 -4.21 -0.54 -11.86
CA VAL A 239 -3.42 0.04 -10.76
C VAL A 239 -1.99 0.34 -11.21
N GLY A 240 -1.39 -0.57 -11.99
CA GLY A 240 -0.07 -0.40 -12.58
C GLY A 240 0.04 0.83 -13.46
N ASP A 241 -0.97 1.11 -14.29
CA ASP A 241 -1.00 2.28 -15.18
C ASP A 241 -1.02 3.59 -14.39
N LEU A 242 -1.85 3.67 -13.36
CA LEU A 242 -1.88 4.85 -12.47
C LEU A 242 -0.55 5.03 -11.73
N ALA A 243 -0.01 3.95 -11.16
CA ALA A 243 1.26 4.00 -10.45
C ALA A 243 2.41 4.42 -11.38
N ALA A 244 2.47 3.90 -12.61
CA ALA A 244 3.47 4.27 -13.59
C ALA A 244 3.39 5.75 -13.97
N PHE A 245 2.18 6.30 -14.12
CA PHE A 245 1.99 7.73 -14.30
C PHE A 245 2.52 8.52 -13.10
N LEU A 246 2.11 8.17 -11.88
CA LEU A 246 2.52 8.86 -10.65
C LEU A 246 4.04 8.81 -10.41
N MET A 247 4.69 7.73 -10.80
CA MET A 247 6.15 7.57 -10.68
C MET A 247 6.94 8.20 -11.83
N SER A 248 6.30 8.66 -12.88
CA SER A 248 6.94 9.27 -14.04
C SER A 248 7.19 10.77 -13.85
N ASP A 249 8.01 11.35 -14.74
CA ASP A 249 8.26 12.79 -14.82
C ASP A 249 7.03 13.62 -15.19
N ARG A 250 5.98 12.98 -15.72
CA ARG A 250 4.70 13.66 -16.04
C ARG A 250 3.91 14.03 -14.79
N ALA A 251 4.25 13.46 -13.63
CA ALA A 251 3.57 13.70 -12.35
C ALA A 251 4.44 14.51 -11.36
N GLN A 252 5.37 15.34 -11.84
CA GLN A 252 6.32 16.07 -10.98
C GLN A 252 5.65 17.02 -9.98
N PHE A 253 4.45 17.50 -10.25
CA PHE A 253 3.70 18.37 -9.34
C PHE A 253 2.71 17.61 -8.44
N ILE A 254 2.76 16.27 -8.44
CA ILE A 254 1.87 15.41 -7.63
C ILE A 254 2.71 14.72 -6.54
N THR A 255 2.49 15.11 -5.29
CA THR A 255 3.09 14.49 -4.11
C THR A 255 2.19 14.66 -2.89
N GLY A 256 2.21 13.71 -1.95
CA GLY A 256 1.37 13.70 -0.76
C GLY A 256 -0.09 13.39 -1.01
N SER A 257 -0.42 12.94 -2.22
CA SER A 257 -1.80 12.70 -2.66
C SER A 257 -2.18 11.23 -2.52
N ASP A 258 -3.48 10.98 -2.28
CA ASP A 258 -4.09 9.66 -2.35
C ASP A 258 -5.05 9.60 -3.55
N PHE A 259 -4.95 8.55 -4.33
CA PHE A 259 -5.76 8.32 -5.51
C PHE A 259 -6.73 7.16 -5.26
N LEU A 260 -7.97 7.51 -4.92
CA LEU A 260 -9.05 6.53 -4.77
C LEU A 260 -9.43 5.96 -6.14
N MET A 261 -9.14 4.67 -6.34
CA MET A 261 -9.32 3.95 -7.59
C MET A 261 -10.17 2.69 -7.35
N ASP A 262 -11.48 2.87 -7.19
CA ASP A 262 -12.39 1.84 -6.70
C ASP A 262 -13.65 1.61 -7.57
N GLY A 263 -13.65 2.12 -8.78
CA GLY A 263 -14.81 2.03 -9.67
C GLY A 263 -16.04 2.77 -9.17
N GLY A 264 -15.87 3.70 -8.22
CA GLY A 264 -16.95 4.48 -7.60
C GLY A 264 -17.65 3.77 -6.44
N ALA A 265 -17.09 2.67 -5.92
CA ALA A 265 -17.69 1.92 -4.81
C ALA A 265 -17.82 2.79 -3.55
N THR A 266 -16.80 3.56 -3.19
CA THR A 266 -16.85 4.51 -2.06
C THR A 266 -17.88 5.61 -2.29
N ALA A 267 -17.97 6.16 -3.50
CA ALA A 267 -19.01 7.14 -3.82
C ALA A 267 -20.42 6.55 -3.65
N SER A 268 -20.65 5.31 -4.13
CA SER A 268 -21.91 4.60 -3.92
C SER A 268 -22.19 4.29 -2.43
N TYR A 269 -21.17 4.01 -1.64
CA TYR A 269 -21.28 3.80 -0.19
C TYR A 269 -21.74 5.08 0.55
N TRP A 270 -21.26 6.25 0.14
CA TRP A 270 -21.60 7.50 0.80
C TRP A 270 -22.88 8.15 0.22
N PHE A 271 -23.12 8.03 -1.08
CA PHE A 271 -24.12 8.82 -1.80
C PHE A 271 -25.07 8.01 -2.68
N GLY A 272 -24.85 6.68 -2.84
CA GLY A 272 -25.60 5.84 -3.77
C GLY A 272 -26.18 4.58 -3.13
N ASP A 273 -26.29 3.54 -3.95
CA ASP A 273 -27.03 2.30 -3.65
C ASP A 273 -26.40 1.43 -2.55
N LEU A 274 -25.18 1.74 -2.09
CA LEU A 274 -24.51 1.05 -0.98
C LEU A 274 -24.69 1.74 0.39
N GLN A 275 -25.45 2.83 0.49
CA GLN A 275 -25.67 3.55 1.76
C GLN A 275 -26.25 2.66 2.88
N TYR A 276 -27.06 1.65 2.54
CA TYR A 276 -27.65 0.75 3.53
C TYR A 276 -26.59 -0.07 4.29
N LEU A 277 -25.41 -0.30 3.72
CA LEU A 277 -24.29 -0.97 4.40
C LEU A 277 -23.76 -0.11 5.56
N ARG A 278 -23.76 1.22 5.39
CA ARG A 278 -23.36 2.16 6.45
C ARG A 278 -24.35 2.16 7.62
N GLN A 279 -25.64 2.08 7.33
CA GLN A 279 -26.68 2.06 8.35
C GLN A 279 -26.61 0.78 9.21
N LYS A 280 -26.28 -0.37 8.60
CA LYS A 280 -26.06 -1.63 9.31
C LYS A 280 -24.83 -1.61 10.21
N SER A 281 -23.76 -0.93 9.78
CA SER A 281 -22.52 -0.79 10.57
C SER A 281 -22.72 0.10 11.81
N GLY A 282 -23.51 1.18 11.69
CA GLY A 282 -23.81 2.09 12.81
C GLY A 282 -24.80 1.50 13.84
N GLN A 283 -25.61 0.53 13.47
CA GLN A 283 -26.51 -0.15 14.41
C GLN A 283 -25.83 -1.26 15.21
N GLY A 284 -24.68 -1.78 14.73
CA GLY A 284 -23.91 -2.80 15.45
C GLY A 284 -22.99 -2.23 16.55
N GLU A 285 -22.70 -0.94 16.55
CA GLU A 285 -21.84 -0.29 17.57
C GLU A 285 -22.63 0.19 18.82
N HIS A 286 -23.98 0.09 18.82
CA HIS A 286 -24.83 0.44 19.97
C HIS A 286 -25.50 -0.78 20.63
N ALA A 287 -25.15 -2.01 20.21
CA ALA A 287 -25.63 -3.22 20.87
C ALA A 287 -24.44 -3.94 21.54
N VAL A 288 -24.29 -3.65 22.82
CA VAL A 288 -23.42 -4.14 23.91
C VAL A 288 -22.22 -3.28 24.20
#